data_64b57da1b0758ba0b5672991d49a24cb
#
_entry.id   64b57da1b0758ba0b5672991d49a24cb
#
_cell.length_a   1.000
_cell.length_b   1.000
_cell.length_c   1.000
_cell.angle_alpha   90.00
_cell.angle_beta   90.00
_cell.angle_gamma   90.00
#
_symmetry.space_group_name_H-M   'P 1'
#
loop_
_entity.id
_entity.type
_entity.pdbx_description
1 polymer ?
#
loop_
_entity_poly.entity_id
_entity_poly.type
_entity_poly.pdbx_seq_one_letter_code
_entity_poly.pdbx_strand_id
1 'polypeptide(L)'
;MINSAKQFINQKNKRLTLLGMSGVGKTHLAKLIGEEGGWFHFSGDYRIGATHLKDAIINNIANKMKNDSWLKPLLESNSISINSQVTFDNLEPISTFLGKVGNPEEGGLPVEEFVRRQNLFLEAEKKTMHEVPHFINQSLENGYDHFINDAGGSLCELEDTALYKLLSEKTLIIYIKTNKENERLLIERAKSRPKPMYYNPKFFDKVLQLYLRENRLDYAAQIDPNAFVSWVFPKLVADRLKKYSALADQYGCTIESDALHDCNSAKDVLNLISSALK
;
A
#
# COMPACT_ATOMS: atom_id res chain seq x y z
N MET A 1 -12.02 17.14 11.84
CA MET A 1 -11.98 17.06 10.36
C MET A 1 -11.85 18.44 9.76
N ILE A 2 -11.04 18.61 8.74
CA ILE A 2 -10.89 19.85 7.94
C ILE A 2 -11.98 19.81 6.87
N ASN A 3 -12.93 20.78 6.93
CA ASN A 3 -14.11 20.73 6.07
C ASN A 3 -14.21 21.93 5.12
N SER A 4 -13.18 22.81 5.07
CA SER A 4 -13.17 23.93 4.15
C SER A 4 -11.76 24.38 3.76
N ALA A 5 -11.64 24.96 2.58
CA ALA A 5 -10.41 25.59 2.08
C ALA A 5 -9.81 26.58 3.08
N LYS A 6 -10.66 27.45 3.68
CA LYS A 6 -10.23 28.44 4.66
C LYS A 6 -9.60 27.82 5.93
N GLN A 7 -10.19 26.72 6.43
CA GLN A 7 -9.61 26.00 7.56
C GLN A 7 -8.26 25.39 7.21
N PHE A 8 -8.14 24.78 6.03
CA PHE A 8 -6.90 24.17 5.56
C PHE A 8 -5.78 25.18 5.36
N ILE A 9 -6.07 26.32 4.69
CA ILE A 9 -5.08 27.38 4.44
C ILE A 9 -4.55 27.95 5.75
N ASN A 10 -5.44 28.24 6.71
CA ASN A 10 -5.09 28.86 7.99
C ASN A 10 -4.47 27.87 9.00
N GLN A 11 -4.41 26.59 8.69
CA GLN A 11 -3.81 25.61 9.57
C GLN A 11 -2.29 25.79 9.63
N LYS A 12 -1.75 26.05 10.85
CA LYS A 12 -0.32 26.22 11.08
C LYS A 12 0.44 24.93 10.74
N ASN A 13 -0.01 23.80 11.26
CA ASN A 13 0.60 22.50 11.07
C ASN A 13 -0.27 21.64 10.15
N LYS A 14 0.09 21.53 8.88
CA LYS A 14 -0.64 20.73 7.92
C LYS A 14 -0.30 19.25 8.05
N ARG A 15 -1.33 18.39 8.01
CA ARG A 15 -1.18 16.94 8.18
C ARG A 15 -2.03 16.26 7.10
N LEU A 16 -1.39 15.47 6.26
CA LEU A 16 -2.01 14.85 5.09
C LEU A 16 -1.91 13.33 5.18
N THR A 17 -2.94 12.63 4.74
CA THR A 17 -2.90 11.18 4.41
C THR A 17 -3.21 11.03 2.93
N LEU A 18 -2.27 10.46 2.17
CA LEU A 18 -2.41 10.25 0.73
C LEU A 18 -3.03 8.88 0.46
N LEU A 19 -4.07 8.87 -0.36
CA LEU A 19 -4.84 7.69 -0.74
C LEU A 19 -4.85 7.54 -2.26
N GLY A 20 -4.75 6.32 -2.77
CA GLY A 20 -4.83 6.05 -4.21
C GLY A 20 -4.01 4.84 -4.63
N MET A 21 -4.18 4.39 -5.86
CA MET A 21 -3.45 3.26 -6.44
C MET A 21 -1.93 3.47 -6.40
N SER A 22 -1.18 2.37 -6.41
CA SER A 22 0.27 2.44 -6.59
C SER A 22 0.57 3.05 -7.97
N GLY A 23 1.50 4.02 -8.00
CA GLY A 23 1.93 4.68 -9.23
C GLY A 23 1.10 5.89 -9.68
N VAL A 24 0.10 6.34 -8.89
CA VAL A 24 -0.70 7.56 -9.21
C VAL A 24 -0.04 8.87 -8.78
N GLY A 25 1.16 8.84 -8.22
CA GLY A 25 1.89 10.05 -7.84
C GLY A 25 1.92 10.38 -6.34
N LYS A 26 1.46 9.50 -5.44
CA LYS A 26 1.52 9.74 -3.97
C LYS A 26 2.93 10.12 -3.49
N THR A 27 3.91 9.27 -3.79
CA THR A 27 5.31 9.51 -3.40
C THR A 27 5.91 10.70 -4.12
N HIS A 28 5.50 10.99 -5.37
CA HIS A 28 5.90 12.20 -6.08
C HIS A 28 5.38 13.46 -5.37
N LEU A 29 4.09 13.49 -5.01
CA LEU A 29 3.50 14.57 -4.21
C LEU A 29 4.24 14.76 -2.90
N ALA A 30 4.50 13.66 -2.17
CA ALA A 30 5.20 13.71 -0.88
C ALA A 30 6.63 14.28 -1.02
N LYS A 31 7.36 13.91 -2.07
CA LYS A 31 8.69 14.46 -2.38
C LYS A 31 8.60 15.96 -2.72
N LEU A 32 7.70 16.34 -3.63
CA LEU A 32 7.54 17.73 -4.07
C LEU A 32 7.23 18.70 -2.91
N ILE A 33 6.34 18.27 -2.01
CA ILE A 33 6.04 19.07 -0.80
C ILE A 33 7.24 19.06 0.15
N GLY A 34 7.92 17.93 0.29
CA GLY A 34 9.06 17.77 1.20
C GLY A 34 10.28 18.64 0.83
N GLU A 35 10.47 18.98 -0.44
CA GLU A 35 11.59 19.83 -0.93
C GLU A 35 11.57 21.25 -0.36
N GLU A 36 10.42 21.79 0.01
CA GLU A 36 10.34 23.11 0.66
C GLU A 36 10.72 23.08 2.16
N GLY A 37 10.99 21.88 2.72
CA GLY A 37 11.36 21.71 4.11
C GLY A 37 10.17 21.73 5.09
N GLY A 38 10.43 21.38 6.35
CA GLY A 38 9.43 21.40 7.41
C GLY A 38 8.38 20.26 7.35
N TRP A 39 8.46 19.36 6.38
CA TRP A 39 7.56 18.22 6.24
C TRP A 39 8.21 16.90 6.68
N PHE A 40 7.56 16.19 7.57
CA PHE A 40 7.92 14.81 7.90
C PHE A 40 7.17 13.85 6.97
N HIS A 41 7.92 13.02 6.24
CA HIS A 41 7.36 12.01 5.35
C HIS A 41 7.32 10.64 6.05
N PHE A 42 6.12 10.20 6.43
CA PHE A 42 5.87 8.86 6.95
C PHE A 42 5.42 7.95 5.81
N SER A 43 6.21 6.95 5.48
CA SER A 43 5.86 5.94 4.47
C SER A 43 5.25 4.71 5.15
N GLY A 44 3.98 4.46 4.87
CA GLY A 44 3.26 3.28 5.38
C GLY A 44 3.91 1.98 4.90
N ASP A 45 4.20 1.87 3.61
CA ASP A 45 4.81 0.67 3.04
C ASP A 45 6.20 0.38 3.63
N TYR A 46 7.04 1.42 3.80
CA TYR A 46 8.32 1.26 4.49
C TYR A 46 8.14 0.73 5.92
N ARG A 47 7.23 1.33 6.69
CA ARG A 47 6.97 0.95 8.08
C ARG A 47 6.44 -0.48 8.19
N ILE A 48 5.55 -0.90 7.31
CA ILE A 48 5.07 -2.28 7.20
C ILE A 48 6.26 -3.23 7.04
N GLY A 49 7.10 -3.02 6.04
CA GLY A 49 8.19 -3.94 5.71
C GLY A 49 9.36 -3.91 6.68
N ALA A 50 9.76 -2.72 7.14
CA ALA A 50 10.91 -2.54 8.03
C ALA A 50 10.63 -2.90 9.49
N THR A 51 9.35 -2.96 9.89
CA THR A 51 8.96 -3.20 11.29
C THR A 51 7.99 -4.35 11.44
N HIS A 52 6.78 -4.23 10.90
CA HIS A 52 5.69 -5.16 11.24
C HIS A 52 5.75 -6.50 10.50
N LEU A 53 6.34 -6.54 9.30
CA LEU A 53 6.55 -7.77 8.53
C LEU A 53 8.00 -8.27 8.56
N LYS A 54 8.93 -7.53 9.14
CA LYS A 54 10.36 -7.86 9.12
C LYS A 54 10.64 -9.30 9.53
N ASP A 55 10.15 -9.69 10.69
CA ASP A 55 10.39 -11.05 11.23
C ASP A 55 9.69 -12.12 10.39
N ALA A 56 8.49 -11.86 9.88
CA ALA A 56 7.78 -12.80 9.01
C ALA A 56 8.53 -13.00 7.68
N ILE A 57 9.08 -11.94 7.10
CA ILE A 57 9.91 -12.00 5.89
C ILE A 57 11.18 -12.81 6.15
N ILE A 58 11.92 -12.50 7.23
CA ILE A 58 13.16 -13.18 7.59
C ILE A 58 12.90 -14.67 7.85
N ASN A 59 11.88 -14.98 8.64
CA ASN A 59 11.50 -16.37 8.95
C ASN A 59 11.10 -17.15 7.69
N ASN A 60 10.40 -16.51 6.75
CA ASN A 60 10.05 -17.14 5.48
C ASN A 60 11.29 -17.48 4.64
N ILE A 61 12.26 -16.58 4.57
CA ILE A 61 13.54 -16.80 3.88
C ILE A 61 14.32 -17.92 4.58
N ALA A 62 14.48 -17.85 5.91
CA ALA A 62 15.18 -18.86 6.71
C ALA A 62 14.58 -20.26 6.51
N ASN A 63 13.25 -20.38 6.51
CA ASN A 63 12.58 -21.66 6.28
C ASN A 63 12.82 -22.22 4.87
N LYS A 64 12.89 -21.39 3.85
CA LYS A 64 13.28 -21.83 2.50
C LYS A 64 14.74 -22.28 2.43
N MET A 65 15.64 -21.56 3.08
CA MET A 65 17.07 -21.91 3.13
C MET A 65 17.36 -23.20 3.89
N LYS A 66 16.50 -23.63 4.83
CA LYS A 66 16.63 -24.93 5.52
C LYS A 66 16.48 -26.14 4.58
N ASN A 67 16.00 -25.95 3.36
CA ASN A 67 15.97 -27.01 2.34
C ASN A 67 17.36 -27.22 1.69
N ASP A 68 18.29 -26.30 1.87
CA ASP A 68 19.67 -26.41 1.41
C ASP A 68 20.53 -27.10 2.48
N SER A 69 21.20 -28.19 2.11
CA SER A 69 21.96 -29.03 3.04
C SER A 69 23.18 -28.32 3.64
N TRP A 70 23.73 -27.32 2.96
CA TRP A 70 24.87 -26.52 3.45
C TRP A 70 24.43 -25.36 4.32
N LEU A 71 23.33 -24.67 3.96
CA LEU A 71 22.86 -23.50 4.70
C LEU A 71 22.14 -23.88 6.00
N LYS A 72 21.43 -25.01 6.01
CA LYS A 72 20.67 -25.48 7.17
C LYS A 72 21.48 -25.51 8.46
N PRO A 73 22.64 -26.22 8.55
CA PRO A 73 23.41 -26.29 9.80
C PRO A 73 23.98 -24.93 10.22
N LEU A 74 24.30 -24.05 9.28
CA LEU A 74 24.79 -22.71 9.57
C LEU A 74 23.70 -21.82 10.19
N LEU A 75 22.47 -21.95 9.74
CA LEU A 75 21.30 -21.25 10.33
C LEU A 75 20.97 -21.81 11.71
N GLU A 76 20.96 -23.13 11.87
CA GLU A 76 20.63 -23.80 13.14
C GLU A 76 21.67 -23.53 14.23
N SER A 77 22.95 -23.39 13.86
CA SER A 77 24.04 -23.02 14.79
C SER A 77 24.18 -21.51 15.02
N ASN A 78 23.37 -20.68 14.40
CA ASN A 78 23.50 -19.21 14.38
C ASN A 78 24.86 -18.70 13.86
N SER A 79 25.53 -19.49 13.02
CA SER A 79 26.79 -19.10 12.38
C SER A 79 26.59 -18.08 11.26
N ILE A 80 25.37 -17.99 10.73
CA ILE A 80 24.93 -16.97 9.78
C ILE A 80 23.61 -16.36 10.25
N SER A 81 23.37 -15.11 9.87
CA SER A 81 22.10 -14.43 10.08
C SER A 81 21.55 -13.87 8.75
N ILE A 82 20.24 -13.79 8.66
CA ILE A 82 19.53 -13.19 7.53
C ILE A 82 19.05 -11.82 7.95
N ASN A 83 19.27 -10.83 7.11
CA ASN A 83 18.72 -9.50 7.30
C ASN A 83 17.89 -9.09 6.08
N SER A 84 16.74 -8.48 6.31
CA SER A 84 15.89 -7.88 5.28
C SER A 84 16.17 -6.37 5.22
N GLN A 85 16.56 -5.88 4.04
CA GLN A 85 16.82 -4.46 3.84
C GLN A 85 15.65 -3.87 3.02
N VAL A 86 14.71 -3.26 3.75
CA VAL A 86 13.61 -2.47 3.17
C VAL A 86 14.00 -1.00 3.21
N THR A 87 13.81 -0.28 2.12
CA THR A 87 14.03 1.17 2.02
C THR A 87 12.83 1.82 1.35
N PHE A 88 12.77 3.16 1.35
CA PHE A 88 11.72 3.90 0.64
C PHE A 88 11.66 3.57 -0.87
N ASP A 89 12.81 3.29 -1.47
CA ASP A 89 12.93 2.98 -2.91
C ASP A 89 12.93 1.47 -3.21
N ASN A 90 13.07 0.62 -2.18
CA ASN A 90 13.08 -0.83 -2.31
C ASN A 90 12.11 -1.51 -1.35
N LEU A 91 10.93 -1.78 -1.85
CA LEU A 91 9.85 -2.50 -1.15
C LEU A 91 9.72 -3.96 -1.64
N GLU A 92 10.68 -4.45 -2.44
CA GLU A 92 10.66 -5.80 -3.02
C GLU A 92 10.51 -6.93 -1.97
N PRO A 93 11.12 -6.84 -0.75
CA PRO A 93 10.92 -7.86 0.27
C PRO A 93 9.45 -8.06 0.67
N ILE A 94 8.63 -7.01 0.65
CA ILE A 94 7.20 -7.09 0.98
C ILE A 94 6.45 -7.81 -0.14
N SER A 95 6.65 -7.39 -1.40
CA SER A 95 5.95 -8.00 -2.53
C SER A 95 6.33 -9.47 -2.71
N THR A 96 7.62 -9.78 -2.55
CA THR A 96 8.10 -11.16 -2.60
C THR A 96 7.52 -12.02 -1.46
N PHE A 97 7.37 -11.46 -0.25
CA PHE A 97 6.74 -12.14 0.87
C PHE A 97 5.26 -12.43 0.60
N LEU A 98 4.51 -11.46 0.06
CA LEU A 98 3.10 -11.66 -0.28
C LEU A 98 2.91 -12.85 -1.23
N GLY A 99 3.77 -12.98 -2.23
CA GLY A 99 3.73 -14.08 -3.19
C GLY A 99 2.50 -14.05 -4.10
N LYS A 100 2.33 -15.09 -4.87
CA LYS A 100 1.20 -15.31 -5.79
C LYS A 100 0.57 -16.66 -5.47
N VAL A 101 -0.75 -16.77 -5.54
CA VAL A 101 -1.44 -18.06 -5.40
C VAL A 101 -1.30 -18.86 -6.68
N GLY A 102 -1.18 -20.18 -6.57
CA GLY A 102 -1.20 -21.05 -7.74
C GLY A 102 -0.23 -22.23 -7.65
N ASN A 103 0.17 -22.73 -8.81
CA ASN A 103 1.01 -23.90 -8.98
C ASN A 103 2.37 -23.71 -8.26
N PRO A 104 2.71 -24.57 -7.27
CA PRO A 104 3.98 -24.48 -6.55
C PRO A 104 5.21 -24.71 -7.45
N GLU A 105 5.09 -25.50 -8.52
CA GLU A 105 6.19 -25.75 -9.48
C GLU A 105 6.51 -24.51 -10.31
N GLU A 106 5.55 -23.59 -10.45
CA GLU A 106 5.70 -22.29 -11.10
C GLU A 106 5.93 -21.14 -10.12
N GLY A 107 6.28 -21.46 -8.87
CA GLY A 107 6.54 -20.49 -7.81
C GLY A 107 5.28 -19.92 -7.15
N GLY A 108 4.12 -20.53 -7.39
CA GLY A 108 2.87 -20.22 -6.71
C GLY A 108 2.87 -20.69 -5.24
N LEU A 109 1.95 -20.15 -4.46
CA LEU A 109 1.70 -20.53 -3.08
C LEU A 109 0.41 -21.36 -2.99
N PRO A 110 0.37 -22.37 -2.13
CA PRO A 110 -0.89 -22.98 -1.69
C PRO A 110 -1.83 -21.90 -1.10
N VAL A 111 -3.14 -22.07 -1.28
CA VAL A 111 -4.14 -21.08 -0.86
C VAL A 111 -4.02 -20.71 0.62
N GLU A 112 -3.84 -21.69 1.49
CA GLU A 112 -3.71 -21.46 2.94
C GLU A 112 -2.50 -20.57 3.28
N GLU A 113 -1.34 -20.82 2.68
CA GLU A 113 -0.14 -20.04 2.90
C GLU A 113 -0.28 -18.64 2.28
N PHE A 114 -0.90 -18.54 1.11
CA PHE A 114 -1.20 -17.25 0.51
C PHE A 114 -2.11 -16.41 1.42
N VAL A 115 -3.24 -16.96 1.88
CA VAL A 115 -4.19 -16.28 2.78
C VAL A 115 -3.51 -15.90 4.10
N ARG A 116 -2.68 -16.79 4.68
CA ARG A 116 -1.92 -16.48 5.90
C ARG A 116 -1.05 -15.23 5.71
N ARG A 117 -0.35 -15.11 4.57
CA ARG A 117 0.50 -13.93 4.28
C ARG A 117 -0.32 -12.67 4.04
N GLN A 118 -1.47 -12.78 3.37
CA GLN A 118 -2.39 -11.66 3.19
C GLN A 118 -2.90 -11.14 4.54
N ASN A 119 -3.25 -12.03 5.47
CA ASN A 119 -3.68 -11.63 6.80
C ASN A 119 -2.56 -10.98 7.62
N LEU A 120 -1.32 -11.48 7.53
CA LEU A 120 -0.17 -10.83 8.18
C LEU A 120 0.05 -9.41 7.65
N PHE A 121 -0.09 -9.22 6.34
CA PHE A 121 0.02 -7.89 5.74
C PHE A 121 -1.12 -6.96 6.20
N LEU A 122 -2.36 -7.45 6.22
CA LEU A 122 -3.51 -6.69 6.71
C LEU A 122 -3.31 -6.18 8.14
N GLU A 123 -2.86 -7.06 9.03
CA GLU A 123 -2.58 -6.70 10.43
C GLU A 123 -1.40 -5.72 10.54
N ALA A 124 -0.37 -5.89 9.72
CA ALA A 124 0.77 -4.97 9.66
C ALA A 124 0.35 -3.58 9.18
N GLU A 125 -0.50 -3.50 8.15
CA GLU A 125 -1.01 -2.22 7.63
C GLU A 125 -1.92 -1.52 8.64
N LYS A 126 -2.82 -2.24 9.31
CA LYS A 126 -3.64 -1.70 10.40
C LYS A 126 -2.78 -1.12 11.53
N LYS A 127 -1.81 -1.90 12.02
CA LYS A 127 -0.88 -1.44 13.07
C LYS A 127 -0.13 -0.18 12.64
N THR A 128 0.40 -0.17 11.42
CA THR A 128 1.10 1.00 10.85
C THR A 128 0.21 2.24 10.84
N MET A 129 -1.04 2.11 10.43
CA MET A 129 -1.96 3.26 10.39
C MET A 129 -2.37 3.72 11.80
N HIS A 130 -2.48 2.83 12.77
CA HIS A 130 -2.70 3.21 14.17
C HIS A 130 -1.51 3.95 14.80
N GLU A 131 -0.30 3.80 14.27
CA GLU A 131 0.88 4.54 14.72
C GLU A 131 0.94 5.99 14.20
N VAL A 132 0.16 6.36 13.19
CA VAL A 132 0.16 7.70 12.58
C VAL A 132 0.06 8.83 13.61
N PRO A 133 -0.84 8.80 14.61
CA PRO A 133 -0.90 9.85 15.64
C PRO A 133 0.39 9.97 16.46
N HIS A 134 1.05 8.85 16.75
CA HIS A 134 2.34 8.84 17.46
C HIS A 134 3.42 9.52 16.61
N PHE A 135 3.54 9.19 15.34
CA PHE A 135 4.52 9.80 14.44
C PHE A 135 4.25 11.27 14.15
N ILE A 136 3.01 11.71 14.16
CA ILE A 136 2.67 13.14 14.12
C ILE A 136 3.28 13.89 15.32
N ASN A 137 3.14 13.36 16.54
CA ASN A 137 3.70 13.98 17.72
C ASN A 137 5.24 13.96 17.67
N GLN A 138 5.83 12.82 17.35
CA GLN A 138 7.28 12.67 17.21
C GLN A 138 7.86 13.62 16.15
N SER A 139 7.16 13.83 15.03
CA SER A 139 7.62 14.76 13.99
C SER A 139 7.69 16.20 14.49
N LEU A 140 6.69 16.63 15.27
CA LEU A 140 6.68 17.96 15.89
C LEU A 140 7.81 18.13 16.93
N GLU A 141 8.06 17.12 17.76
CA GLU A 141 9.18 17.09 18.73
C GLU A 141 10.53 17.19 18.02
N ASN A 142 10.66 16.65 16.80
CA ASN A 142 11.85 16.73 15.97
C ASN A 142 11.92 17.99 15.09
N GLY A 143 11.03 18.97 15.29
CA GLY A 143 11.07 20.27 14.62
C GLY A 143 10.45 20.34 13.25
N TYR A 144 9.65 19.32 12.84
CA TYR A 144 8.87 19.39 11.61
C TYR A 144 7.53 20.07 11.86
N ASP A 145 7.20 21.06 11.03
CA ASP A 145 5.92 21.78 11.14
C ASP A 145 4.75 20.98 10.53
N HIS A 146 5.03 20.14 9.55
CA HIS A 146 4.02 19.46 8.74
C HIS A 146 4.27 17.96 8.67
N PHE A 147 3.23 17.19 8.28
CA PHE A 147 3.27 15.73 8.26
C PHE A 147 2.56 15.16 7.03
N ILE A 148 3.21 14.19 6.36
CA ILE A 148 2.59 13.40 5.29
C ILE A 148 2.61 11.94 5.68
N ASN A 149 1.44 11.30 5.69
CA ASN A 149 1.27 9.86 5.68
C ASN A 149 1.09 9.40 4.23
N ASP A 150 2.15 8.88 3.61
CA ASP A 150 2.09 8.20 2.32
C ASP A 150 1.62 6.76 2.57
N ALA A 151 0.30 6.58 2.59
CA ALA A 151 -0.31 5.31 2.89
C ALA A 151 -0.20 4.31 1.72
N GLY A 152 -0.17 3.02 2.05
CA GLY A 152 -0.21 1.95 1.06
C GLY A 152 -1.46 2.00 0.18
N GLY A 153 -1.35 1.44 -1.03
CA GLY A 153 -2.49 1.36 -1.97
C GLY A 153 -3.65 0.50 -1.49
N SER A 154 -3.49 -0.25 -0.41
CA SER A 154 -4.51 -1.12 0.18
C SER A 154 -5.26 -0.49 1.37
N LEU A 155 -4.92 0.73 1.78
CA LEU A 155 -5.60 1.41 2.89
C LEU A 155 -7.13 1.35 2.78
N CYS A 156 -7.70 1.48 1.58
CA CYS A 156 -9.15 1.40 1.35
C CYS A 156 -9.77 0.01 1.60
N GLU A 157 -8.95 -1.02 1.77
CA GLU A 157 -9.39 -2.41 1.94
C GLU A 157 -9.34 -2.87 3.41
N LEU A 158 -8.93 -2.02 4.35
CA LEU A 158 -8.82 -2.39 5.77
C LEU A 158 -10.17 -2.65 6.44
N GLU A 159 -11.26 -2.13 5.87
CA GLU A 159 -12.64 -2.25 6.38
C GLU A 159 -12.75 -1.87 7.87
N ASP A 160 -11.97 -0.88 8.31
CA ASP A 160 -11.88 -0.41 9.70
C ASP A 160 -12.36 1.05 9.81
N THR A 161 -13.65 1.20 10.09
CA THR A 161 -14.29 2.53 10.21
C THR A 161 -13.69 3.36 11.34
N ALA A 162 -13.30 2.73 12.45
CA ALA A 162 -12.69 3.44 13.58
C ALA A 162 -11.32 4.01 13.20
N LEU A 163 -10.52 3.25 12.44
CA LEU A 163 -9.24 3.69 11.92
C LEU A 163 -9.39 4.84 10.91
N TYR A 164 -10.34 4.75 9.97
CA TYR A 164 -10.58 5.86 9.03
C TYR A 164 -11.02 7.13 9.73
N LYS A 165 -11.87 7.02 10.75
CA LYS A 165 -12.26 8.14 11.60
C LYS A 165 -11.05 8.73 12.32
N LEU A 166 -10.21 7.90 12.95
CA LEU A 166 -8.97 8.32 13.60
C LEU A 166 -8.06 9.10 12.64
N LEU A 167 -7.81 8.57 11.44
CA LEU A 167 -6.99 9.22 10.42
C LEU A 167 -7.60 10.57 10.00
N SER A 168 -8.92 10.64 9.77
CA SER A 168 -9.61 11.88 9.35
C SER A 168 -9.64 12.95 10.45
N GLU A 169 -9.58 12.57 11.73
CA GLU A 169 -9.46 13.51 12.85
C GLU A 169 -8.03 14.06 12.99
N LYS A 170 -7.02 13.28 12.58
CA LYS A 170 -5.61 13.65 12.74
C LYS A 170 -4.99 14.25 11.49
N THR A 171 -5.50 13.89 10.32
CA THR A 171 -4.98 14.31 9.01
C THR A 171 -6.12 14.65 8.05
N LEU A 172 -5.84 15.40 6.99
CA LEU A 172 -6.72 15.50 5.84
C LEU A 172 -6.45 14.32 4.89
N ILE A 173 -7.44 13.48 4.65
CA ILE A 173 -7.34 12.37 3.71
C ILE A 173 -7.53 12.93 2.29
N ILE A 174 -6.57 12.65 1.40
CA ILE A 174 -6.56 13.12 0.02
C ILE A 174 -6.50 11.92 -0.91
N TYR A 175 -7.56 11.70 -1.65
CA TYR A 175 -7.57 10.72 -2.72
C TYR A 175 -7.01 11.32 -4.01
N ILE A 176 -5.92 10.74 -4.52
CA ILE A 176 -5.38 11.07 -5.84
C ILE A 176 -6.04 10.14 -6.84
N LYS A 177 -7.02 10.70 -7.57
CA LYS A 177 -7.83 9.96 -8.51
C LYS A 177 -7.15 9.92 -9.88
N THR A 178 -7.02 8.71 -10.42
CA THR A 178 -6.47 8.48 -11.75
C THR A 178 -7.52 8.68 -12.84
N ASN A 179 -7.11 9.10 -14.02
CA ASN A 179 -7.95 9.12 -15.19
C ASN A 179 -7.99 7.75 -15.89
N LYS A 180 -8.88 7.58 -16.87
CA LYS A 180 -9.06 6.32 -17.61
C LYS A 180 -7.81 5.89 -18.39
N GLU A 181 -7.03 6.83 -18.91
CA GLU A 181 -5.79 6.51 -19.63
C GLU A 181 -4.73 5.95 -18.68
N ASN A 182 -4.53 6.60 -17.53
CA ASN A 182 -3.61 6.12 -16.50
C ASN A 182 -4.06 4.77 -15.92
N GLU A 183 -5.36 4.54 -15.76
CA GLU A 183 -5.90 3.21 -15.39
C GLU A 183 -5.52 2.15 -16.41
N ARG A 184 -5.69 2.44 -17.70
CA ARG A 184 -5.29 1.53 -18.78
C ARG A 184 -3.81 1.21 -18.73
N LEU A 185 -2.96 2.23 -18.59
CA LEU A 185 -1.51 2.06 -18.49
C LEU A 185 -1.09 1.23 -17.25
N LEU A 186 -1.76 1.43 -16.11
CA LEU A 186 -1.54 0.61 -14.90
C LEU A 186 -1.88 -0.86 -15.15
N ILE A 187 -3.01 -1.13 -15.82
CA ILE A 187 -3.45 -2.48 -16.15
C ILE A 187 -2.49 -3.15 -17.14
N GLU A 188 -2.07 -2.45 -18.18
CA GLU A 188 -1.11 -2.96 -19.18
C GLU A 188 0.25 -3.28 -18.53
N ARG A 189 0.74 -2.41 -17.66
CA ARG A 189 1.98 -2.66 -16.89
C ARG A 189 1.87 -3.89 -16.00
N ALA A 190 0.74 -4.07 -15.30
CA ALA A 190 0.53 -5.23 -14.46
C ALA A 190 0.42 -6.53 -15.26
N LYS A 191 -0.13 -6.50 -16.48
CA LYS A 191 -0.16 -7.65 -17.39
C LYS A 191 1.23 -8.00 -17.93
N SER A 192 2.06 -7.01 -18.23
CA SER A 192 3.42 -7.25 -18.76
C SER A 192 4.41 -7.69 -17.67
N ARG A 193 4.17 -7.30 -16.41
CA ARG A 193 4.99 -7.66 -15.24
C ARG A 193 4.11 -7.95 -14.04
N PRO A 194 3.51 -9.16 -13.97
CA PRO A 194 2.62 -9.56 -12.88
C PRO A 194 3.39 -9.60 -11.55
N LYS A 195 3.12 -8.64 -10.66
CA LYS A 195 3.74 -8.56 -9.33
C LYS A 195 2.80 -9.08 -8.25
N PRO A 196 3.34 -9.70 -7.18
CA PRO A 196 2.55 -10.01 -5.99
C PRO A 196 1.88 -8.76 -5.43
N MET A 197 0.64 -8.90 -4.98
CA MET A 197 -0.14 -7.81 -4.40
C MET A 197 -0.95 -8.30 -3.21
N TYR A 198 -1.35 -7.34 -2.38
CA TYR A 198 -2.34 -7.60 -1.34
C TYR A 198 -3.75 -7.65 -1.93
N TYR A 199 -4.54 -8.59 -1.44
CA TYR A 199 -5.98 -8.72 -1.69
C TYR A 199 -6.72 -8.83 -0.36
N ASN A 200 -7.80 -8.04 -0.21
CA ASN A 200 -8.72 -8.25 0.90
C ASN A 200 -9.25 -9.69 0.87
N PRO A 201 -9.35 -10.40 2.01
CA PRO A 201 -9.75 -11.81 2.05
C PRO A 201 -11.10 -12.10 1.36
N LYS A 202 -12.10 -11.25 1.56
CA LYS A 202 -13.43 -11.41 0.92
C LYS A 202 -13.36 -11.23 -0.60
N PHE A 203 -12.56 -10.25 -1.05
CA PHE A 203 -12.33 -10.04 -2.48
C PHE A 203 -11.59 -11.24 -3.07
N PHE A 204 -10.52 -11.71 -2.41
CA PHE A 204 -9.72 -12.84 -2.87
C PHE A 204 -10.55 -14.12 -3.03
N ASP A 205 -11.33 -14.49 -2.01
CA ASP A 205 -12.19 -15.68 -2.06
C ASP A 205 -13.13 -15.64 -3.27
N LYS A 206 -13.82 -14.52 -3.48
CA LYS A 206 -14.73 -14.32 -4.61
C LYS A 206 -14.02 -14.46 -5.97
N VAL A 207 -12.86 -13.83 -6.14
CA VAL A 207 -12.16 -13.85 -7.44
C VAL A 207 -11.46 -15.18 -7.69
N LEU A 208 -11.00 -15.88 -6.65
CA LEU A 208 -10.44 -17.22 -6.77
C LEU A 208 -11.50 -18.20 -7.32
N GLN A 209 -12.67 -18.24 -6.70
CA GLN A 209 -13.77 -19.11 -7.15
C GLN A 209 -14.22 -18.77 -8.59
N LEU A 210 -14.24 -17.48 -8.92
CA LEU A 210 -14.58 -17.04 -10.27
C LEU A 210 -13.53 -17.51 -11.29
N TYR A 211 -12.24 -17.35 -10.98
CA TYR A 211 -11.14 -17.74 -11.85
C TYR A 211 -11.14 -19.25 -12.12
N LEU A 212 -11.27 -20.07 -11.07
CA LEU A 212 -11.32 -21.53 -11.18
C LEU A 212 -12.46 -21.95 -12.10
N ARG A 213 -13.65 -21.40 -11.92
CA ARG A 213 -14.81 -21.70 -12.74
C ARG A 213 -14.64 -21.30 -14.22
N GLU A 214 -14.17 -20.05 -14.47
CA GLU A 214 -13.99 -19.54 -15.83
C GLU A 214 -12.93 -20.33 -16.62
N ASN A 215 -11.89 -20.81 -15.94
CA ASN A 215 -10.80 -21.56 -16.55
C ASN A 215 -10.98 -23.08 -16.45
N ARG A 216 -12.11 -23.56 -15.89
CA ARG A 216 -12.42 -25.00 -15.72
C ARG A 216 -11.32 -25.74 -14.94
N LEU A 217 -10.83 -25.12 -13.87
CA LEU A 217 -9.82 -25.69 -12.97
C LEU A 217 -10.52 -26.28 -11.74
N ASP A 218 -10.09 -27.47 -11.32
CA ASP A 218 -10.69 -28.18 -10.19
C ASP A 218 -10.13 -27.68 -8.86
N TYR A 219 -8.88 -27.20 -8.83
CA TYR A 219 -8.21 -26.72 -7.63
C TYR A 219 -7.12 -25.69 -7.91
N ALA A 220 -6.77 -24.90 -6.90
CA ALA A 220 -5.88 -23.75 -7.04
C ALA A 220 -4.44 -24.09 -7.45
N ALA A 221 -3.96 -25.31 -7.18
CA ALA A 221 -2.62 -25.73 -7.61
C ALA A 221 -2.49 -25.91 -9.14
N GLN A 222 -3.59 -25.82 -9.90
CA GLN A 222 -3.57 -25.79 -11.36
C GLN A 222 -3.45 -24.37 -11.95
N ILE A 223 -3.50 -23.34 -11.09
CA ILE A 223 -3.44 -21.95 -11.50
C ILE A 223 -2.00 -21.58 -11.88
N ASP A 224 -1.79 -21.02 -13.09
CA ASP A 224 -0.60 -20.23 -13.40
C ASP A 224 -0.61 -18.95 -12.56
N PRO A 225 0.37 -18.74 -11.66
CA PRO A 225 0.38 -17.59 -10.74
C PRO A 225 0.43 -16.24 -11.46
N ASN A 226 1.07 -16.15 -12.62
CA ASN A 226 1.19 -14.92 -13.40
C ASN A 226 -0.10 -14.62 -14.17
N ALA A 227 -0.70 -15.64 -14.75
CA ALA A 227 -1.99 -15.52 -15.42
C ALA A 227 -3.09 -15.06 -14.46
N PHE A 228 -3.13 -15.64 -13.24
CA PHE A 228 -4.08 -15.20 -12.21
C PHE A 228 -3.91 -13.71 -11.85
N VAL A 229 -2.67 -13.27 -11.58
CA VAL A 229 -2.40 -11.86 -11.26
C VAL A 229 -2.83 -10.95 -12.39
N SER A 230 -2.51 -11.29 -13.63
CA SER A 230 -2.88 -10.51 -14.82
C SER A 230 -4.40 -10.40 -15.01
N TRP A 231 -5.12 -11.50 -14.74
CA TRP A 231 -6.57 -11.57 -14.86
C TRP A 231 -7.30 -10.83 -13.71
N VAL A 232 -6.78 -10.92 -12.48
CA VAL A 232 -7.43 -10.33 -11.31
C VAL A 232 -7.17 -8.83 -11.20
N PHE A 233 -6.04 -8.32 -11.70
CA PHE A 233 -5.63 -6.93 -11.50
C PHE A 233 -6.66 -5.90 -11.97
N PRO A 234 -7.27 -5.99 -13.16
CA PRO A 234 -8.33 -5.07 -13.57
C PRO A 234 -9.53 -5.06 -12.63
N LYS A 235 -9.88 -6.22 -12.06
CA LYS A 235 -10.98 -6.38 -11.11
C LYS A 235 -10.63 -5.72 -9.76
N LEU A 236 -9.39 -5.87 -9.31
CA LEU A 236 -8.87 -5.21 -8.12
C LEU A 236 -8.87 -3.68 -8.27
N VAL A 237 -8.40 -3.17 -9.42
CA VAL A 237 -8.45 -1.73 -9.73
C VAL A 237 -9.88 -1.21 -9.64
N ALA A 238 -10.83 -1.85 -10.33
CA ALA A 238 -12.23 -1.44 -10.33
C ALA A 238 -12.87 -1.46 -8.93
N ASP A 239 -12.51 -2.42 -8.07
CA ASP A 239 -12.97 -2.51 -6.69
C ASP A 239 -12.38 -1.39 -5.83
N ARG A 240 -11.06 -1.19 -5.90
CA ARG A 240 -10.35 -0.15 -5.14
C ARG A 240 -10.79 1.26 -5.48
N LEU A 241 -10.99 1.57 -6.76
CA LEU A 241 -11.44 2.90 -7.19
C LEU A 241 -12.76 3.30 -6.53
N LYS A 242 -13.70 2.38 -6.40
CA LYS A 242 -14.98 2.60 -5.69
C LYS A 242 -14.75 2.87 -4.20
N LYS A 243 -13.88 2.08 -3.57
CA LYS A 243 -13.55 2.21 -2.15
C LYS A 243 -12.80 3.51 -1.85
N TYR A 244 -11.86 3.93 -2.72
CA TYR A 244 -11.18 5.21 -2.57
C TYR A 244 -12.14 6.39 -2.66
N SER A 245 -13.05 6.40 -3.65
CA SER A 245 -14.05 7.46 -3.78
C SER A 245 -14.93 7.53 -2.54
N ALA A 246 -15.45 6.39 -2.07
CA ALA A 246 -16.29 6.35 -0.88
C ALA A 246 -15.57 6.87 0.39
N LEU A 247 -14.27 6.54 0.56
CA LEU A 247 -13.49 7.06 1.67
C LEU A 247 -13.24 8.57 1.56
N ALA A 248 -12.92 9.07 0.37
CA ALA A 248 -12.70 10.49 0.15
C ALA A 248 -13.98 11.30 0.33
N ASP A 249 -15.11 10.80 -0.14
CA ASP A 249 -16.42 11.44 0.02
C ASP A 249 -16.83 11.54 1.49
N GLN A 250 -16.49 10.56 2.30
CA GLN A 250 -16.85 10.51 3.71
C GLN A 250 -15.85 11.19 4.64
N TYR A 251 -14.54 11.11 4.35
CA TYR A 251 -13.48 11.45 5.30
C TYR A 251 -12.45 12.46 4.78
N GLY A 252 -12.54 12.92 3.54
CA GLY A 252 -11.50 13.75 2.96
C GLY A 252 -11.92 14.52 1.72
N CYS A 253 -11.02 14.61 0.75
CA CYS A 253 -11.27 15.21 -0.56
C CYS A 253 -10.57 14.43 -1.67
N THR A 254 -10.95 14.72 -2.92
CA THR A 254 -10.38 14.12 -4.13
C THR A 254 -9.67 15.18 -4.96
N ILE A 255 -8.45 14.87 -5.41
CA ILE A 255 -7.73 15.64 -6.43
C ILE A 255 -7.47 14.74 -7.66
N GLU A 256 -7.45 15.31 -8.85
CA GLU A 256 -7.16 14.57 -10.08
C GLU A 256 -5.63 14.42 -10.25
N SER A 257 -5.17 13.23 -10.66
CA SER A 257 -3.74 12.97 -10.85
C SER A 257 -3.12 13.87 -11.93
N ASP A 258 -3.87 14.23 -12.96
CA ASP A 258 -3.38 15.09 -14.03
C ASP A 258 -3.09 16.51 -13.50
N ALA A 259 -3.99 17.07 -12.70
CA ALA A 259 -3.77 18.36 -12.05
C ALA A 259 -2.57 18.35 -11.10
N LEU A 260 -2.25 17.18 -10.50
CA LEU A 260 -1.05 17.02 -9.69
C LEU A 260 0.22 17.03 -10.54
N HIS A 261 0.20 16.47 -11.76
CA HIS A 261 1.35 16.49 -12.66
C HIS A 261 1.73 17.89 -13.12
N ASP A 262 0.78 18.83 -13.13
CA ASP A 262 1.02 20.24 -13.49
C ASP A 262 1.61 21.06 -12.32
N CYS A 263 1.66 20.51 -11.10
CA CYS A 263 2.25 21.16 -9.93
C CYS A 263 3.78 21.09 -9.98
N ASN A 264 4.43 22.25 -9.79
CA ASN A 264 5.89 22.38 -9.78
C ASN A 264 6.44 22.82 -8.43
N SER A 265 5.59 23.08 -7.45
CA SER A 265 5.96 23.52 -6.11
C SER A 265 4.99 22.98 -5.06
N ALA A 266 5.40 22.96 -3.77
CA ALA A 266 4.51 22.63 -2.67
C ALA A 266 3.32 23.61 -2.61
N LYS A 267 3.52 24.88 -2.95
CA LYS A 267 2.45 25.86 -3.00
C LYS A 267 1.37 25.50 -4.02
N ASP A 268 1.76 25.01 -5.21
CA ASP A 268 0.81 24.56 -6.24
C ASP A 268 -0.03 23.38 -5.71
N VAL A 269 0.64 22.40 -5.07
CA VAL A 269 -0.03 21.24 -4.46
C VAL A 269 -1.01 21.68 -3.37
N LEU A 270 -0.60 22.58 -2.47
CA LEU A 270 -1.47 23.08 -1.40
C LEU A 270 -2.67 23.86 -1.94
N ASN A 271 -2.48 24.64 -3.03
CA ASN A 271 -3.56 25.34 -3.73
C ASN A 271 -4.52 24.34 -4.38
N LEU A 272 -4.00 23.29 -5.04
CA LEU A 272 -4.81 22.23 -5.63
C LEU A 272 -5.67 21.53 -4.57
N ILE A 273 -5.08 21.16 -3.44
CA ILE A 273 -5.80 20.55 -2.29
C ILE A 273 -6.86 21.51 -1.76
N SER A 274 -6.51 22.78 -1.57
CA SER A 274 -7.44 23.81 -1.10
C SER A 274 -8.65 23.99 -2.04
N SER A 275 -8.43 23.94 -3.34
CA SER A 275 -9.49 24.05 -4.35
C SER A 275 -10.43 22.84 -4.38
N ALA A 276 -9.98 21.68 -3.90
CA ALA A 276 -10.77 20.46 -3.79
C ALA A 276 -11.65 20.42 -2.51
N LEU A 277 -11.38 21.30 -1.55
CA LEU A 277 -12.16 21.42 -0.32
C LEU A 277 -13.33 22.40 -0.55
N LYS A 278 -14.55 21.95 -0.27
CA LYS A 278 -15.78 22.73 -0.43
C LYS A 278 -15.89 23.86 0.58
#